data_972ef1cbe1d88900b47178b6bcd5d379
#
_entry.id   972ef1cbe1d88900b47178b6bcd5d379
#
_cell.length_a   1.000
_cell.length_b   1.000
_cell.length_c   1.000
_cell.angle_alpha   90.00
_cell.angle_beta   90.00
_cell.angle_gamma   90.00
#
_symmetry.space_group_name_H-M   'P 1'
#
loop_
_entity.id
_entity.type
_entity.pdbx_description
1 polymer ?
#
loop_
_entity_poly.entity_id
_entity_poly.type
_entity_poly.pdbx_seq_one_letter_code
_entity_poly.pdbx_strand_id
1 'polypeptide(L)'
;MTQLAGVSTPEVLTEARRRRTFAVISHPDAGKSTLTEALLLHARAITTAGATHGKAGRRGTVSDWMAMEQARGISVTSAAIQFEYRDAVINLVDTPGHADFSEDTFRVLSAVDAAVMLVDASKGLEVQTMKLFEVCKQRGLPVITVINKWDRPGAEALELMDEIRERTGLLPTPLTWPVGVAGDFRGVIDRSSHEFIRFTRTAGGAKTAEPERLSVAVAAAEEGAAWVTATEESELLAEEDQDHDEARFLANETTPVLFAAAVLNFGVQHILDTLVDFAPAAEARENASGGHRPVDSAFSGFVFKVQSGMNASHRDHVAFVRVCSGQFRRGMIVTHAASGRPFATKYAQHLFGREREVADEAWPGDIVGLVNASALRVGDSIFEIEPVEYPPLPMFAPEHFRVVRSADSSKHKQFRRGIDQLDHEGVIQVLRSELRGDQAPVLGAVGPMQFEVVEERMTHDFGAAIRTEALPYQLARRTDRASAEILGHDRQVEVLMRSDGTLLALFSTPWRLRNTVRDHPELMLEDLATGSNEVPAAY
;
A
#
# COMPACT_ATOMS: atom_id res chain seq x y z
N MET A 1 12.94 12.03 40.73
CA MET A 1 12.30 12.83 39.66
C MET A 1 13.37 13.14 38.63
N THR A 2 13.59 12.27 37.68
CA THR A 2 14.52 12.49 36.57
C THR A 2 13.69 13.19 35.48
N GLN A 3 13.99 14.48 35.26
CA GLN A 3 13.45 15.21 34.11
C GLN A 3 13.84 14.42 32.84
N LEU A 4 12.88 13.79 32.22
CA LEU A 4 13.01 13.35 30.82
C LEU A 4 13.20 14.63 29.99
N ALA A 5 14.40 14.81 29.43
CA ALA A 5 14.66 15.85 28.46
C ALA A 5 13.73 15.57 27.26
N GLY A 6 12.61 16.26 27.22
CA GLY A 6 11.70 16.25 26.09
C GLY A 6 12.43 16.85 24.88
N VAL A 7 12.30 16.19 23.73
CA VAL A 7 12.74 16.75 22.45
C VAL A 7 12.02 18.07 22.23
N SER A 8 12.73 19.06 21.71
CA SER A 8 12.14 20.37 21.47
C SER A 8 11.11 20.29 20.33
N THR A 9 9.97 20.93 20.48
CA THR A 9 8.95 21.08 19.41
C THR A 9 9.55 21.44 18.04
N PRO A 10 10.54 22.38 17.95
CA PRO A 10 11.20 22.70 16.68
C PRO A 10 11.92 21.52 16.01
N GLU A 11 12.49 20.61 16.80
CA GLU A 11 13.19 19.43 16.27
C GLU A 11 12.21 18.42 15.65
N VAL A 12 11.07 18.15 16.32
CA VAL A 12 10.01 17.29 15.79
C VAL A 12 9.50 17.83 14.46
N LEU A 13 9.23 19.13 14.36
CA LEU A 13 8.76 19.75 13.13
C LEU A 13 9.81 19.71 12.01
N THR A 14 11.09 19.89 12.35
CA THR A 14 12.19 19.81 11.38
C THR A 14 12.31 18.40 10.82
N GLU A 15 12.30 17.40 11.69
CA GLU A 15 12.40 16.02 11.27
C GLU A 15 11.15 15.53 10.51
N ALA A 16 9.95 15.95 10.91
CA ALA A 16 8.73 15.65 10.17
C ALA A 16 8.77 16.20 8.73
N ARG A 17 9.28 17.42 8.53
CA ARG A 17 9.43 18.05 7.20
C ARG A 17 10.41 17.33 6.28
N ARG A 18 11.36 16.59 6.82
CA ARG A 18 12.32 15.79 6.04
C ARG A 18 11.71 14.49 5.54
N ARG A 19 10.58 14.02 6.11
CA ARG A 19 9.99 12.72 5.76
C ARG A 19 9.06 12.84 4.57
N ARG A 20 9.19 11.85 3.67
CA ARG A 20 8.27 11.61 2.56
C ARG A 20 7.81 10.17 2.63
N THR A 21 6.53 9.97 2.92
CA THR A 21 5.98 8.62 3.06
C THR A 21 4.94 8.39 1.98
N PHE A 22 5.24 7.49 1.07
CA PHE A 22 4.38 7.23 -0.09
C PHE A 22 4.24 5.73 -0.37
N ALA A 23 3.14 5.38 -1.02
CA ALA A 23 2.89 4.04 -1.54
C ALA A 23 3.08 4.02 -3.06
N VAL A 24 3.63 2.91 -3.57
CA VAL A 24 3.60 2.64 -5.02
C VAL A 24 2.42 1.74 -5.32
N ILE A 25 1.48 2.23 -6.11
CA ILE A 25 0.26 1.53 -6.51
C ILE A 25 0.26 1.28 -8.02
N SER A 26 -0.23 0.14 -8.44
CA SER A 26 -0.32 -0.22 -9.86
C SER A 26 -1.20 -1.44 -10.07
N HIS A 27 -1.58 -1.69 -11.34
CA HIS A 27 -2.05 -3.02 -11.71
C HIS A 27 -0.90 -4.04 -11.71
N PRO A 28 -1.19 -5.36 -11.72
CA PRO A 28 -0.18 -6.39 -11.86
C PRO A 28 0.66 -6.18 -13.14
N ASP A 29 1.94 -6.48 -13.06
CA ASP A 29 2.92 -6.38 -14.18
C ASP A 29 3.24 -4.95 -14.68
N ALA A 30 2.74 -3.87 -14.08
CA ALA A 30 3.13 -2.51 -14.46
C ALA A 30 4.62 -2.19 -14.22
N GLY A 31 5.32 -3.04 -13.47
CA GLY A 31 6.75 -2.89 -13.17
C GLY A 31 7.04 -2.30 -11.80
N LYS A 32 6.12 -2.46 -10.84
CA LYS A 32 6.22 -1.91 -9.49
C LYS A 32 7.50 -2.34 -8.77
N SER A 33 7.77 -3.64 -8.62
CA SER A 33 8.99 -4.14 -7.95
C SER A 33 10.27 -3.69 -8.68
N THR A 34 10.22 -3.57 -10.02
CA THR A 34 11.32 -3.02 -10.82
C THR A 34 11.55 -1.54 -10.53
N LEU A 35 10.47 -0.75 -10.41
CA LEU A 35 10.57 0.66 -10.04
C LEU A 35 11.12 0.82 -8.62
N THR A 36 10.64 0.04 -7.66
CA THR A 36 11.14 0.04 -6.27
C THR A 36 12.64 -0.20 -6.23
N GLU A 37 13.16 -1.21 -6.94
CA GLU A 37 14.60 -1.46 -7.02
C GLU A 37 15.37 -0.34 -7.71
N ALA A 38 14.81 0.23 -8.79
CA ALA A 38 15.43 1.35 -9.49
C ALA A 38 15.51 2.62 -8.62
N LEU A 39 14.47 2.92 -7.82
CA LEU A 39 14.49 4.01 -6.85
C LEU A 39 15.60 3.81 -5.80
N LEU A 40 15.71 2.60 -5.23
CA LEU A 40 16.75 2.25 -4.26
C LEU A 40 18.16 2.34 -4.85
N LEU A 41 18.33 1.95 -6.12
CA LEU A 41 19.60 2.04 -6.83
C LEU A 41 20.02 3.49 -7.05
N HIS A 42 19.09 4.37 -7.47
CA HIS A 42 19.35 5.80 -7.65
C HIS A 42 19.62 6.52 -6.33
N ALA A 43 18.93 6.14 -5.26
CA ALA A 43 19.19 6.63 -3.91
C ALA A 43 20.50 6.08 -3.30
N ARG A 44 21.21 5.18 -4.01
CA ARG A 44 22.41 4.48 -3.53
C ARG A 44 22.16 3.63 -2.27
N ALA A 45 20.93 3.30 -1.99
CA ALA A 45 20.56 2.39 -0.90
C ALA A 45 20.94 0.93 -1.22
N ILE A 46 21.00 0.59 -2.50
CA ILE A 46 21.58 -0.67 -3.01
C ILE A 46 22.62 -0.36 -4.09
N THR A 47 23.57 -1.29 -4.29
CA THR A 47 24.67 -1.10 -5.25
C THR A 47 24.43 -1.73 -6.61
N THR A 48 23.47 -2.65 -6.71
CA THR A 48 23.15 -3.36 -7.95
C THR A 48 21.70 -3.85 -7.88
N ALA A 49 20.89 -3.58 -8.91
CA ALA A 49 19.53 -4.09 -9.00
C ALA A 49 19.53 -5.63 -9.14
N GLY A 50 18.60 -6.31 -8.47
CA GLY A 50 18.51 -7.78 -8.43
C GLY A 50 19.61 -8.47 -7.59
N ALA A 51 20.38 -7.70 -6.81
CA ALA A 51 21.47 -8.20 -5.97
C ALA A 51 21.08 -8.26 -4.50
N THR A 52 19.95 -8.86 -4.15
CA THR A 52 19.74 -9.28 -2.77
C THR A 52 20.66 -10.46 -2.45
N HIS A 53 21.34 -10.39 -1.31
CA HIS A 53 22.33 -11.37 -0.83
C HIS A 53 21.70 -12.76 -0.64
N GLY A 54 21.45 -13.46 -1.72
CA GLY A 54 21.04 -14.85 -1.78
C GLY A 54 22.08 -15.68 -2.50
N LYS A 55 22.46 -16.84 -1.92
CA LYS A 55 23.37 -17.81 -2.53
C LYS A 55 23.06 -17.97 -4.03
N ALA A 56 24.11 -17.94 -4.83
CA ALA A 56 24.13 -18.00 -6.29
C ALA A 56 22.94 -18.76 -6.93
N GLY A 57 22.14 -18.06 -7.75
CA GLY A 57 21.22 -18.69 -8.70
C GLY A 57 19.78 -18.23 -8.75
N ARG A 58 19.27 -17.41 -7.83
CA ARG A 58 17.92 -16.85 -7.91
C ARG A 58 17.93 -15.33 -7.72
N ARG A 59 17.50 -14.61 -8.75
CA ARG A 59 17.24 -13.17 -8.68
C ARG A 59 15.93 -12.97 -7.89
N GLY A 60 16.02 -12.38 -6.70
CA GLY A 60 14.86 -11.94 -5.91
C GLY A 60 14.88 -10.43 -5.76
N THR A 61 13.72 -9.78 -5.79
CA THR A 61 13.56 -8.35 -5.52
C THR A 61 13.62 -8.07 -4.01
N VAL A 62 13.94 -6.84 -3.61
CA VAL A 62 13.97 -6.44 -2.18
C VAL A 62 12.57 -6.53 -1.56
N SER A 63 11.53 -6.29 -2.36
CA SER A 63 10.12 -6.30 -1.95
C SER A 63 9.52 -7.71 -1.88
N ASP A 64 9.86 -8.62 -2.84
CA ASP A 64 9.22 -9.93 -2.99
C ASP A 64 10.06 -11.01 -2.30
N TRP A 65 9.78 -11.28 -1.05
CA TRP A 65 10.60 -12.17 -0.22
C TRP A 65 9.96 -13.53 0.10
N MET A 66 8.63 -13.69 -0.08
CA MET A 66 7.95 -14.97 0.09
C MET A 66 8.25 -15.92 -1.07
N ALA A 67 8.36 -17.22 -0.78
CA ALA A 67 8.60 -18.24 -1.82
C ALA A 67 7.51 -18.22 -2.90
N MET A 68 6.27 -17.95 -2.51
CA MET A 68 5.12 -17.83 -3.41
C MET A 68 5.22 -16.59 -4.29
N GLU A 69 5.60 -15.43 -3.75
CA GLU A 69 5.83 -14.20 -4.50
C GLU A 69 6.87 -14.41 -5.59
N GLN A 70 8.01 -15.01 -5.22
CA GLN A 70 9.09 -15.32 -6.15
C GLN A 70 8.72 -16.37 -7.20
N ALA A 71 7.90 -17.37 -6.84
CA ALA A 71 7.47 -18.43 -7.76
C ALA A 71 6.45 -17.93 -8.79
N ARG A 72 5.61 -16.98 -8.42
CA ARG A 72 4.53 -16.44 -9.26
C ARG A 72 4.85 -15.09 -9.89
N GLY A 73 5.88 -14.39 -9.39
CA GLY A 73 6.25 -13.04 -9.85
C GLY A 73 5.23 -11.97 -9.46
N ILE A 74 4.50 -12.17 -8.36
CA ILE A 74 3.49 -11.23 -7.85
C ILE A 74 3.76 -10.89 -6.40
N SER A 75 3.64 -9.63 -6.02
CA SER A 75 3.70 -9.21 -4.62
C SER A 75 2.37 -9.54 -3.93
N VAL A 76 2.43 -10.29 -2.84
CA VAL A 76 1.29 -10.74 -2.03
C VAL A 76 1.15 -9.90 -0.77
N THR A 77 2.29 -9.43 -0.23
CA THR A 77 2.34 -8.62 0.99
C THR A 77 3.00 -7.28 0.73
N SER A 78 2.56 -6.24 1.43
CA SER A 78 3.22 -4.94 1.42
C SER A 78 4.57 -5.01 2.14
N ALA A 79 5.56 -4.27 1.62
CA ALA A 79 6.88 -4.10 2.23
C ALA A 79 7.13 -2.62 2.53
N ALA A 80 7.66 -2.31 3.71
CA ALA A 80 8.10 -0.96 4.05
C ALA A 80 9.63 -0.89 3.91
N ILE A 81 10.11 0.16 3.28
CA ILE A 81 11.53 0.38 3.01
C ILE A 81 11.83 1.84 3.33
N GLN A 82 12.83 2.09 4.20
CA GLN A 82 13.30 3.43 4.52
C GLN A 82 14.69 3.64 3.95
N PHE A 83 14.94 4.80 3.34
CA PHE A 83 16.25 5.20 2.83
C PHE A 83 16.37 6.72 2.78
N GLU A 84 17.58 7.22 2.65
CA GLU A 84 17.84 8.66 2.50
C GLU A 84 18.09 9.00 1.03
N TYR A 85 17.58 10.16 0.61
CA TYR A 85 17.87 10.74 -0.69
C TYR A 85 17.86 12.26 -0.59
N ARG A 86 18.95 12.91 -1.02
CA ARG A 86 19.21 14.34 -0.74
C ARG A 86 19.11 14.57 0.78
N ASP A 87 18.37 15.59 1.22
CA ASP A 87 18.15 15.88 2.64
C ASP A 87 16.87 15.25 3.20
N ALA A 88 16.18 14.42 2.42
CA ALA A 88 14.92 13.78 2.81
C ALA A 88 15.13 12.33 3.28
N VAL A 89 14.28 11.91 4.22
CA VAL A 89 14.09 10.52 4.62
C VAL A 89 12.86 9.99 3.90
N ILE A 90 13.06 8.99 3.07
CA ILE A 90 12.03 8.37 2.23
C ILE A 90 11.51 7.11 2.90
N ASN A 91 10.21 7.05 3.13
CA ASN A 91 9.49 5.86 3.58
C ASN A 91 8.63 5.36 2.40
N LEU A 92 9.14 4.39 1.67
CA LEU A 92 8.44 3.76 0.57
C LEU A 92 7.67 2.55 1.09
N VAL A 93 6.37 2.47 0.81
CA VAL A 93 5.57 1.29 1.11
C VAL A 93 5.11 0.66 -0.21
N ASP A 94 5.71 -0.49 -0.51
CA ASP A 94 5.32 -1.29 -1.67
C ASP A 94 4.00 -2.01 -1.39
N THR A 95 3.05 -1.99 -2.32
CA THR A 95 1.72 -2.57 -2.14
C THR A 95 1.55 -3.84 -2.98
N PRO A 96 0.67 -4.79 -2.58
CA PRO A 96 0.28 -5.87 -3.48
C PRO A 96 -0.33 -5.32 -4.77
N GLY A 97 0.06 -5.89 -5.92
CA GLY A 97 -0.52 -5.49 -7.22
C GLY A 97 -1.82 -6.20 -7.56
N HIS A 98 -2.14 -7.33 -6.91
CA HIS A 98 -3.29 -8.16 -7.26
C HIS A 98 -4.56 -7.74 -6.52
N ALA A 99 -5.72 -7.77 -7.21
CA ALA A 99 -7.02 -7.36 -6.67
C ALA A 99 -7.43 -8.12 -5.40
N ASP A 100 -7.03 -9.39 -5.27
CA ASP A 100 -7.34 -10.23 -4.11
C ASP A 100 -6.74 -9.69 -2.81
N PHE A 101 -5.74 -8.80 -2.90
CA PHE A 101 -5.06 -8.18 -1.75
C PHE A 101 -5.39 -6.68 -1.62
N SER A 102 -6.50 -6.23 -2.18
CA SER A 102 -6.95 -4.83 -2.13
C SER A 102 -7.10 -4.30 -0.69
N GLU A 103 -7.49 -5.14 0.26
CA GLU A 103 -7.58 -4.79 1.68
C GLU A 103 -6.21 -4.40 2.27
N ASP A 104 -5.12 -5.12 1.94
CA ASP A 104 -3.76 -4.77 2.38
C ASP A 104 -3.30 -3.44 1.74
N THR A 105 -3.58 -3.25 0.45
CA THR A 105 -3.30 -1.99 -0.25
C THR A 105 -4.03 -0.82 0.40
N PHE A 106 -5.30 -0.99 0.75
CA PHE A 106 -6.07 0.04 1.43
C PHE A 106 -5.49 0.41 2.81
N ARG A 107 -5.03 -0.59 3.58
CA ARG A 107 -4.35 -0.37 4.87
C ARG A 107 -3.06 0.42 4.71
N VAL A 108 -2.28 0.10 3.68
CA VAL A 108 -1.07 0.86 3.33
C VAL A 108 -1.39 2.30 2.97
N LEU A 109 -2.39 2.54 2.10
CA LEU A 109 -2.82 3.89 1.72
C LEU A 109 -3.32 4.72 2.91
N SER A 110 -3.70 4.07 4.02
CA SER A 110 -4.02 4.76 5.28
C SER A 110 -2.78 5.26 6.04
N ALA A 111 -1.61 4.70 5.76
CA ALA A 111 -0.38 4.98 6.48
C ALA A 111 0.57 5.93 5.74
N VAL A 112 0.23 6.34 4.53
CA VAL A 112 1.08 7.19 3.68
C VAL A 112 0.50 8.59 3.49
N ASP A 113 1.30 9.49 2.95
CA ASP A 113 0.94 10.90 2.73
C ASP A 113 0.78 11.23 1.22
N ALA A 114 1.28 10.35 0.33
CA ALA A 114 1.11 10.44 -1.12
C ALA A 114 1.09 9.04 -1.75
N ALA A 115 0.69 8.95 -3.01
CA ALA A 115 0.78 7.74 -3.80
C ALA A 115 1.51 7.98 -5.13
N VAL A 116 2.31 7.02 -5.55
CA VAL A 116 2.87 6.94 -6.91
C VAL A 116 2.05 5.93 -7.69
N MET A 117 1.26 6.38 -8.65
CA MET A 117 0.49 5.52 -9.53
C MET A 117 1.30 5.16 -10.77
N LEU A 118 1.59 3.87 -10.92
CA LEU A 118 2.37 3.36 -12.03
C LEU A 118 1.44 2.84 -13.13
N VAL A 119 1.54 3.44 -14.32
CA VAL A 119 0.75 3.12 -15.52
C VAL A 119 1.66 2.48 -16.56
N ASP A 120 1.25 1.36 -17.14
CA ASP A 120 1.96 0.73 -18.27
C ASP A 120 1.64 1.47 -19.57
N ALA A 121 2.64 2.00 -20.26
CA ALA A 121 2.47 2.76 -21.50
C ALA A 121 1.69 1.99 -22.59
N SER A 122 1.75 0.65 -22.58
CA SER A 122 1.06 -0.19 -23.57
C SER A 122 -0.39 -0.52 -23.21
N LYS A 123 -0.78 -0.36 -21.94
CA LYS A 123 -2.09 -0.79 -21.44
C LYS A 123 -2.97 0.38 -20.96
N GLY A 124 -2.35 1.53 -20.66
CA GLY A 124 -3.05 2.67 -20.08
C GLY A 124 -3.58 2.40 -18.68
N LEU A 125 -4.72 3.00 -18.35
CA LEU A 125 -5.38 2.86 -17.05
C LEU A 125 -6.27 1.61 -17.01
N GLU A 126 -5.79 0.54 -16.40
CA GLU A 126 -6.57 -0.68 -16.21
C GLU A 126 -7.58 -0.55 -15.04
N VAL A 127 -8.58 -1.44 -15.01
CA VAL A 127 -9.66 -1.44 -14.00
C VAL A 127 -9.10 -1.42 -12.57
N GLN A 128 -8.04 -2.19 -12.30
CA GLN A 128 -7.41 -2.23 -10.98
C GLN A 128 -6.75 -0.89 -10.63
N THR A 129 -6.11 -0.24 -11.58
CA THR A 129 -5.51 1.10 -11.39
C THR A 129 -6.59 2.10 -11.00
N MET A 130 -7.75 2.07 -11.66
CA MET A 130 -8.87 2.95 -11.36
C MET A 130 -9.43 2.74 -9.96
N LYS A 131 -9.55 1.49 -9.50
CA LYS A 131 -9.98 1.20 -8.12
C LYS A 131 -9.02 1.79 -7.08
N LEU A 132 -7.73 1.62 -7.29
CA LEU A 132 -6.70 2.17 -6.38
C LEU A 132 -6.70 3.70 -6.39
N PHE A 133 -6.89 4.29 -7.56
CA PHE A 133 -7.01 5.73 -7.72
C PHE A 133 -8.21 6.29 -6.95
N GLU A 134 -9.39 5.64 -7.07
CA GLU A 134 -10.59 6.05 -6.35
C GLU A 134 -10.37 6.03 -4.82
N VAL A 135 -9.65 5.03 -4.32
CA VAL A 135 -9.26 4.98 -2.89
C VAL A 135 -8.38 6.16 -2.51
N CYS A 136 -7.38 6.52 -3.34
CA CYS A 136 -6.54 7.70 -3.09
C CYS A 136 -7.37 8.98 -3.05
N LYS A 137 -8.29 9.16 -4.02
CA LYS A 137 -9.20 10.31 -4.12
C LYS A 137 -10.09 10.45 -2.89
N GLN A 138 -10.73 9.36 -2.45
CA GLN A 138 -11.60 9.36 -1.27
C GLN A 138 -10.83 9.69 0.02
N ARG A 139 -9.55 9.37 0.07
CA ARG A 139 -8.67 9.69 1.20
C ARG A 139 -7.98 11.05 1.11
N GLY A 140 -8.21 11.78 0.04
CA GLY A 140 -7.50 13.04 -0.18
C GLY A 140 -5.98 12.87 -0.37
N LEU A 141 -5.50 11.69 -0.81
CA LEU A 141 -4.09 11.45 -1.04
C LEU A 141 -3.67 12.01 -2.39
N PRO A 142 -2.68 12.92 -2.46
CA PRO A 142 -2.11 13.38 -3.71
C PRO A 142 -1.47 12.22 -4.48
N VAL A 143 -1.69 12.18 -5.79
CA VAL A 143 -1.21 11.11 -6.67
C VAL A 143 -0.23 11.66 -7.69
N ILE A 144 0.99 11.10 -7.74
CA ILE A 144 1.97 11.32 -8.80
C ILE A 144 1.83 10.16 -9.79
N THR A 145 1.60 10.45 -11.05
CA THR A 145 1.44 9.44 -12.10
C THR A 145 2.76 9.20 -12.83
N VAL A 146 3.17 7.94 -12.93
CA VAL A 146 4.36 7.52 -13.66
C VAL A 146 3.97 6.61 -14.81
N ILE A 147 4.18 7.06 -16.04
CA ILE A 147 4.00 6.25 -17.24
C ILE A 147 5.29 5.45 -17.45
N ASN A 148 5.23 4.17 -17.14
CA ASN A 148 6.36 3.25 -17.16
C ASN A 148 6.37 2.39 -18.44
N LYS A 149 7.51 1.76 -18.68
CA LYS A 149 7.77 0.92 -19.86
C LYS A 149 7.73 1.67 -21.18
N TRP A 150 8.09 2.95 -21.17
CA TRP A 150 8.20 3.75 -22.39
C TRP A 150 9.25 3.22 -23.39
N ASP A 151 10.10 2.29 -22.93
CA ASP A 151 11.04 1.52 -23.76
C ASP A 151 10.38 0.46 -24.65
N ARG A 152 9.07 0.28 -24.58
CA ARG A 152 8.28 -0.69 -25.35
C ARG A 152 7.20 0.01 -26.16
N PRO A 153 6.78 -0.59 -27.30
CA PRO A 153 5.63 -0.06 -28.04
C PRO A 153 4.40 0.11 -27.15
N GLY A 154 3.74 1.24 -27.26
CA GLY A 154 2.58 1.60 -26.42
C GLY A 154 1.73 2.67 -27.08
N ALA A 155 0.83 3.30 -26.30
CA ALA A 155 0.00 4.42 -26.72
C ALA A 155 0.83 5.71 -26.88
N GLU A 156 0.30 6.65 -27.63
CA GLU A 156 0.89 7.99 -27.76
C GLU A 156 0.78 8.77 -26.43
N ALA A 157 1.74 9.67 -26.19
CA ALA A 157 1.82 10.40 -24.92
C ALA A 157 0.57 11.25 -24.67
N LEU A 158 0.10 11.98 -25.66
CA LEU A 158 -1.12 12.81 -25.57
C LEU A 158 -2.38 11.96 -25.32
N GLU A 159 -2.49 10.80 -25.97
CA GLU A 159 -3.62 9.88 -25.72
C GLU A 159 -3.69 9.40 -24.26
N LEU A 160 -2.53 9.15 -23.65
CA LEU A 160 -2.45 8.79 -22.23
C LEU A 160 -2.81 9.96 -21.31
N MET A 161 -2.46 11.22 -21.68
CA MET A 161 -2.90 12.40 -20.93
C MET A 161 -4.42 12.53 -20.96
N ASP A 162 -5.02 12.38 -22.13
CA ASP A 162 -6.48 12.41 -22.28
C ASP A 162 -7.16 11.28 -21.48
N GLU A 163 -6.65 10.07 -21.56
CA GLU A 163 -7.17 8.93 -20.79
C GLU A 163 -7.11 9.20 -19.28
N ILE A 164 -5.99 9.74 -18.75
CA ILE A 164 -5.85 10.10 -17.35
C ILE A 164 -6.93 11.12 -16.98
N ARG A 165 -7.05 12.20 -17.73
CA ARG A 165 -8.04 13.27 -17.48
C ARG A 165 -9.47 12.75 -17.49
N GLU A 166 -9.85 12.00 -18.52
CA GLU A 166 -11.23 11.52 -18.70
C GLU A 166 -11.62 10.51 -17.62
N ARG A 167 -10.72 9.60 -17.27
CA ARG A 167 -11.04 8.50 -16.36
C ARG A 167 -10.88 8.85 -14.89
N THR A 168 -9.89 9.67 -14.54
CA THR A 168 -9.63 10.03 -13.13
C THR A 168 -10.29 11.34 -12.72
N GLY A 169 -10.56 12.23 -13.67
CA GLY A 169 -11.03 13.60 -13.42
C GLY A 169 -9.91 14.53 -12.93
N LEU A 170 -8.65 14.06 -12.81
CA LEU A 170 -7.50 14.91 -12.52
C LEU A 170 -6.94 15.49 -13.80
N LEU A 171 -6.49 16.74 -13.76
CA LEU A 171 -5.73 17.34 -14.85
C LEU A 171 -4.28 16.80 -14.79
N PRO A 172 -3.79 16.08 -15.82
CA PRO A 172 -2.40 15.66 -15.86
C PRO A 172 -1.49 16.87 -16.12
N THR A 173 -0.44 17.01 -15.32
CA THR A 173 0.55 18.08 -15.42
C THR A 173 1.94 17.47 -15.61
N PRO A 174 2.35 17.17 -16.87
CA PRO A 174 3.64 16.53 -17.12
C PRO A 174 4.81 17.40 -16.65
N LEU A 175 5.66 16.83 -15.82
CA LEU A 175 6.93 17.44 -15.39
C LEU A 175 8.04 17.17 -16.40
N THR A 176 7.99 15.98 -17.02
CA THR A 176 8.90 15.59 -18.11
C THR A 176 8.07 15.18 -19.32
N TRP A 177 8.56 15.52 -20.53
CA TRP A 177 7.92 15.11 -21.78
C TRP A 177 8.86 14.23 -22.60
N PRO A 178 8.41 13.07 -23.14
CA PRO A 178 9.29 12.12 -23.78
C PRO A 178 9.77 12.64 -25.15
N VAL A 179 11.06 12.45 -25.45
CA VAL A 179 11.62 12.62 -26.79
C VAL A 179 11.71 11.24 -27.44
N GLY A 180 10.98 11.07 -28.53
CA GLY A 180 10.71 9.80 -29.18
C GLY A 180 9.40 9.17 -28.69
N VAL A 181 8.93 8.20 -29.44
CA VAL A 181 7.67 7.48 -29.17
C VAL A 181 7.89 6.29 -28.24
N ALA A 182 6.80 5.70 -27.75
CA ALA A 182 6.86 4.45 -26.99
C ALA A 182 7.57 3.36 -27.81
N GLY A 183 8.65 2.81 -27.27
CA GLY A 183 9.57 1.88 -27.96
C GLY A 183 10.86 2.53 -28.48
N ASP A 184 10.89 3.85 -28.67
CA ASP A 184 12.09 4.64 -29.02
C ASP A 184 12.33 5.75 -27.98
N PHE A 185 12.56 5.37 -26.74
CA PHE A 185 12.76 6.28 -25.62
C PHE A 185 14.20 6.83 -25.61
N ARG A 186 14.41 8.04 -26.11
CA ARG A 186 15.74 8.67 -26.22
C ARG A 186 16.09 9.50 -25.00
N GLY A 187 15.11 10.12 -24.37
CA GLY A 187 15.24 11.00 -23.21
C GLY A 187 13.96 11.76 -22.96
N VAL A 188 14.04 12.77 -22.13
CA VAL A 188 12.91 13.64 -21.81
C VAL A 188 13.27 15.11 -21.91
N ILE A 189 12.31 15.95 -22.24
CA ILE A 189 12.36 17.39 -22.00
C ILE A 189 11.96 17.58 -20.53
N ASP A 190 12.82 18.18 -19.74
CA ASP A 190 12.44 18.73 -18.43
C ASP A 190 11.66 20.04 -18.69
N ARG A 191 10.35 20.03 -18.42
CA ARG A 191 9.48 21.16 -18.76
C ARG A 191 9.76 22.41 -17.91
N SER A 192 10.41 22.27 -16.77
CA SER A 192 10.79 23.41 -15.91
C SER A 192 12.01 24.14 -16.42
N SER A 193 13.03 23.41 -16.90
CA SER A 193 14.30 23.99 -17.41
C SER A 193 14.36 24.07 -18.92
N HIS A 194 13.46 23.42 -19.65
CA HIS A 194 13.46 23.22 -21.10
C HIS A 194 14.72 22.50 -21.64
N GLU A 195 15.48 21.83 -20.77
CA GLU A 195 16.64 21.07 -21.17
C GLU A 195 16.24 19.67 -21.66
N PHE A 196 17.02 19.16 -22.61
CA PHE A 196 16.92 17.74 -22.99
C PHE A 196 17.79 16.89 -22.08
N ILE A 197 17.19 15.91 -21.48
CA ILE A 197 17.86 14.93 -20.62
C ILE A 197 17.90 13.60 -21.38
N ARG A 198 19.06 13.32 -21.98
CA ARG A 198 19.31 12.09 -22.74
C ARG A 198 19.68 10.97 -21.80
N PHE A 199 19.09 9.80 -22.04
CA PHE A 199 19.37 8.58 -21.28
C PHE A 199 20.39 7.69 -22.00
N THR A 200 21.34 7.17 -21.23
CA THR A 200 22.34 6.22 -21.72
C THR A 200 22.04 4.81 -21.20
N ARG A 201 21.91 3.85 -22.13
CA ARG A 201 21.67 2.44 -21.75
C ARG A 201 22.90 1.85 -21.10
N THR A 202 22.71 1.24 -19.94
CA THR A 202 23.72 0.39 -19.28
C THR A 202 23.39 -1.09 -19.49
N ALA A 203 24.40 -1.96 -19.42
CA ALA A 203 24.20 -3.40 -19.61
C ALA A 203 23.20 -3.96 -18.58
N GLY A 204 22.02 -4.38 -19.06
CA GLY A 204 20.97 -4.98 -18.27
C GLY A 204 20.30 -4.06 -17.22
N GLY A 205 20.52 -2.73 -17.28
CA GLY A 205 19.96 -1.80 -16.28
C GLY A 205 20.49 -2.00 -14.84
N ALA A 206 21.53 -2.82 -14.68
CA ALA A 206 22.05 -3.20 -13.35
C ALA A 206 22.78 -2.07 -12.61
N LYS A 207 23.10 -1.00 -13.31
CA LYS A 207 23.78 0.20 -12.77
C LYS A 207 23.13 1.45 -13.36
N THR A 208 23.16 2.55 -12.60
CA THR A 208 22.78 3.87 -13.11
C THR A 208 23.89 4.44 -13.99
N ALA A 209 23.51 5.12 -15.07
CA ALA A 209 24.38 6.04 -15.80
C ALA A 209 23.91 7.46 -15.50
N GLU A 210 24.84 8.40 -15.38
CA GLU A 210 24.47 9.80 -15.28
C GLU A 210 23.82 10.25 -16.61
N PRO A 211 22.64 10.88 -16.55
CA PRO A 211 21.98 11.39 -17.74
C PRO A 211 22.78 12.59 -18.30
N GLU A 212 22.80 12.70 -19.62
CA GLU A 212 23.43 13.82 -20.31
C GLU A 212 22.43 14.96 -20.45
N ARG A 213 22.75 16.15 -19.91
CA ARG A 213 21.93 17.35 -20.08
C ARG A 213 22.40 18.11 -21.28
N LEU A 214 21.51 18.35 -22.25
CA LEU A 214 21.79 18.98 -23.51
C LEU A 214 20.94 20.27 -23.67
N SER A 215 21.56 21.30 -24.22
CA SER A 215 20.82 22.51 -24.56
C SER A 215 19.86 22.27 -25.72
N VAL A 216 18.81 23.08 -25.82
CA VAL A 216 17.81 23.06 -26.90
C VAL A 216 18.47 23.02 -28.30
N ALA A 217 19.54 23.81 -28.53
CA ALA A 217 20.20 23.86 -29.81
C ALA A 217 20.89 22.56 -30.20
N VAL A 218 21.51 21.88 -29.24
CA VAL A 218 22.16 20.58 -29.44
C VAL A 218 21.11 19.50 -29.65
N ALA A 219 20.06 19.46 -28.81
CA ALA A 219 18.95 18.53 -28.91
C ALA A 219 18.25 18.62 -30.28
N ALA A 220 17.96 19.82 -30.77
CA ALA A 220 17.35 20.05 -32.08
C ALA A 220 18.22 19.53 -33.22
N ALA A 221 19.54 19.70 -33.12
CA ALA A 221 20.48 19.24 -34.16
C ALA A 221 20.65 17.71 -34.16
N GLU A 222 20.63 17.06 -33.00
CA GLU A 222 20.93 15.63 -32.86
C GLU A 222 19.70 14.73 -32.94
N GLU A 223 18.56 15.17 -32.36
CA GLU A 223 17.32 14.36 -32.32
C GLU A 223 16.36 14.66 -33.50
N GLY A 224 16.55 15.81 -34.18
CA GLY A 224 15.83 16.16 -35.41
C GLY A 224 14.31 16.18 -35.24
N ALA A 225 13.59 15.41 -36.05
CA ALA A 225 12.12 15.40 -36.04
C ALA A 225 11.52 14.95 -34.69
N ALA A 226 12.14 14.05 -33.96
CA ALA A 226 11.65 13.62 -32.65
C ALA A 226 11.68 14.77 -31.63
N TRP A 227 12.70 15.64 -31.69
CA TRP A 227 12.78 16.84 -30.87
C TRP A 227 11.68 17.86 -31.22
N VAL A 228 11.49 18.11 -32.52
CA VAL A 228 10.47 19.05 -32.98
C VAL A 228 9.08 18.64 -32.51
N THR A 229 8.69 17.39 -32.74
CA THR A 229 7.40 16.87 -32.27
C THR A 229 7.25 16.99 -30.76
N ALA A 230 8.24 16.54 -29.99
CA ALA A 230 8.18 16.62 -28.53
C ALA A 230 8.08 18.06 -28.00
N THR A 231 8.74 19.02 -28.67
CA THR A 231 8.67 20.43 -28.30
C THR A 231 7.28 21.00 -28.60
N GLU A 232 6.74 20.75 -29.80
CA GLU A 232 5.40 21.22 -30.19
C GLU A 232 4.32 20.67 -29.25
N GLU A 233 4.39 19.39 -28.89
CA GLU A 233 3.48 18.76 -27.92
C GLU A 233 3.62 19.39 -26.51
N SER A 234 4.85 19.61 -26.05
CA SER A 234 5.13 20.24 -24.75
C SER A 234 4.62 21.68 -24.68
N GLU A 235 4.73 22.45 -25.77
CA GLU A 235 4.21 23.83 -25.89
C GLU A 235 2.67 23.81 -25.87
N LEU A 236 2.03 22.88 -26.59
CA LEU A 236 0.58 22.71 -26.58
C LEU A 236 0.04 22.47 -25.16
N LEU A 237 0.70 21.63 -24.37
CA LEU A 237 0.32 21.37 -22.98
C LEU A 237 0.43 22.62 -22.10
N ALA A 238 1.41 23.48 -22.33
CA ALA A 238 1.53 24.74 -21.60
C ALA A 238 0.40 25.74 -21.98
N GLU A 239 0.01 25.77 -23.26
CA GLU A 239 -1.13 26.58 -23.72
C GLU A 239 -2.47 26.12 -23.12
N GLU A 240 -2.58 24.82 -22.77
CA GLU A 240 -3.77 24.23 -22.13
C GLU A 240 -3.74 24.29 -20.59
N ASP A 241 -2.88 25.11 -19.97
CA ASP A 241 -2.73 25.25 -18.51
C ASP A 241 -2.38 23.92 -17.80
N GLN A 242 -1.60 23.08 -18.48
CA GLN A 242 -1.11 21.79 -17.94
C GLN A 242 0.31 21.90 -17.36
N ASP A 243 0.68 23.06 -16.87
CA ASP A 243 1.88 23.23 -16.07
C ASP A 243 1.61 22.86 -14.61
N HIS A 244 2.65 22.41 -13.92
CA HIS A 244 2.53 21.96 -12.54
C HIS A 244 2.26 23.14 -11.60
N ASP A 245 1.25 22.98 -10.74
CA ASP A 245 0.92 23.87 -9.63
C ASP A 245 0.82 23.02 -8.35
N GLU A 246 1.69 23.29 -7.36
CA GLU A 246 1.77 22.54 -6.12
C GLU A 246 0.47 22.63 -5.31
N ALA A 247 -0.19 23.78 -5.27
CA ALA A 247 -1.43 23.95 -4.50
C ALA A 247 -2.58 23.12 -5.11
N ARG A 248 -2.70 23.10 -6.44
CA ARG A 248 -3.68 22.27 -7.15
C ARG A 248 -3.38 20.77 -6.99
N PHE A 249 -2.10 20.39 -6.98
CA PHE A 249 -1.68 19.02 -6.73
C PHE A 249 -2.08 18.56 -5.32
N LEU A 250 -1.76 19.34 -4.30
CA LEU A 250 -2.13 19.03 -2.91
C LEU A 250 -3.65 19.08 -2.67
N ALA A 251 -4.38 19.87 -3.47
CA ALA A 251 -5.84 19.88 -3.47
C ALA A 251 -6.50 18.69 -4.22
N ASN A 252 -5.70 17.78 -4.78
CA ASN A 252 -6.17 16.65 -5.62
C ASN A 252 -6.96 17.10 -6.87
N GLU A 253 -6.57 18.24 -7.48
CA GLU A 253 -7.12 18.71 -8.74
C GLU A 253 -6.26 18.28 -9.94
N THR A 254 -4.94 18.10 -9.71
CA THR A 254 -3.98 17.72 -10.74
C THR A 254 -3.17 16.50 -10.34
N THR A 255 -2.52 15.88 -11.31
CA THR A 255 -1.53 14.81 -11.08
C THR A 255 -0.25 15.14 -11.87
N PRO A 256 0.90 15.34 -11.21
CA PRO A 256 2.18 15.40 -11.90
C PRO A 256 2.46 14.13 -12.67
N VAL A 257 2.87 14.22 -13.94
CA VAL A 257 3.13 13.07 -14.80
C VAL A 257 4.61 13.00 -15.16
N LEU A 258 5.16 11.79 -15.06
CA LEU A 258 6.54 11.46 -15.39
C LEU A 258 6.59 10.26 -16.33
N PHE A 259 7.52 10.29 -17.30
CA PHE A 259 7.77 9.17 -18.20
C PHE A 259 9.02 8.41 -17.79
N ALA A 260 8.92 7.08 -17.75
CA ALA A 260 9.99 6.23 -17.26
C ALA A 260 10.10 4.89 -18.00
N ALA A 261 11.28 4.30 -17.92
CA ALA A 261 11.55 2.90 -18.22
C ALA A 261 12.38 2.33 -17.07
N ALA A 262 11.69 1.88 -16.01
CA ALA A 262 12.33 1.47 -14.76
C ALA A 262 13.37 0.35 -14.96
N VAL A 263 13.14 -0.58 -15.90
CA VAL A 263 14.08 -1.67 -16.24
C VAL A 263 15.41 -1.15 -16.79
N LEU A 264 15.43 0.04 -17.38
CA LEU A 264 16.61 0.70 -17.92
C LEU A 264 17.15 1.80 -17.00
N ASN A 265 16.50 2.07 -15.87
CA ASN A 265 16.74 3.20 -14.97
C ASN A 265 16.49 4.58 -15.61
N PHE A 266 15.70 4.67 -16.69
CA PHE A 266 15.38 5.92 -17.36
C PHE A 266 14.23 6.63 -16.66
N GLY A 267 14.37 7.95 -16.42
CA GLY A 267 13.38 8.79 -15.76
C GLY A 267 13.26 8.58 -14.24
N VAL A 268 13.95 7.60 -13.65
CA VAL A 268 13.79 7.23 -12.23
C VAL A 268 14.30 8.31 -11.27
N GLN A 269 15.37 9.01 -11.63
CA GLN A 269 15.88 10.12 -10.83
C GLN A 269 14.85 11.24 -10.71
N HIS A 270 14.15 11.58 -11.81
CA HIS A 270 13.10 12.59 -11.78
C HIS A 270 11.93 12.21 -10.88
N ILE A 271 11.62 10.91 -10.76
CA ILE A 271 10.61 10.43 -9.82
C ILE A 271 11.05 10.70 -8.38
N LEU A 272 12.32 10.40 -8.02
CA LEU A 272 12.86 10.69 -6.70
C LEU A 272 12.88 12.19 -6.40
N ASP A 273 13.34 13.01 -7.36
CA ASP A 273 13.37 14.45 -7.21
C ASP A 273 11.96 15.01 -7.01
N THR A 274 10.98 14.57 -7.81
CA THR A 274 9.57 14.96 -7.67
C THR A 274 8.99 14.57 -6.30
N LEU A 275 9.31 13.38 -5.80
CA LEU A 275 8.87 12.93 -4.47
C LEU A 275 9.44 13.80 -3.35
N VAL A 276 10.70 14.20 -3.44
CA VAL A 276 11.32 15.08 -2.43
C VAL A 276 10.74 16.48 -2.51
N ASP A 277 10.58 17.00 -3.72
CA ASP A 277 10.22 18.40 -3.94
C ASP A 277 8.71 18.66 -3.76
N PHE A 278 7.82 17.73 -4.15
CA PHE A 278 6.37 17.96 -4.19
C PHE A 278 5.53 17.04 -3.30
N ALA A 279 5.99 15.82 -2.94
CA ALA A 279 5.20 14.99 -2.04
C ALA A 279 5.07 15.66 -0.66
N PRO A 280 3.87 15.66 -0.05
CA PRO A 280 3.68 16.28 1.26
C PRO A 280 4.56 15.61 2.33
N ALA A 281 5.03 16.44 3.26
CA ALA A 281 5.65 15.96 4.48
C ALA A 281 4.57 15.39 5.43
N ALA A 282 5.02 14.80 6.54
CA ALA A 282 4.08 14.37 7.58
C ALA A 282 3.35 15.57 8.20
N GLU A 283 2.04 15.54 8.19
CA GLU A 283 1.16 16.58 8.68
C GLU A 283 0.28 16.10 9.86
N ALA A 284 -0.47 17.04 10.44
CA ALA A 284 -1.44 16.74 11.49
C ALA A 284 -2.49 15.74 11.00
N ARG A 285 -2.70 14.66 11.74
CA ARG A 285 -3.67 13.63 11.36
C ARG A 285 -5.00 13.79 12.08
N GLU A 286 -6.07 13.55 11.34
CA GLU A 286 -7.41 13.45 11.90
C GLU A 286 -7.48 12.27 12.89
N ASN A 287 -8.13 12.49 14.01
CA ASN A 287 -8.44 11.47 15.00
C ASN A 287 -9.91 11.01 14.89
N ALA A 288 -10.26 9.93 15.55
CA ALA A 288 -11.61 9.34 15.49
C ALA A 288 -12.74 10.28 15.99
N SER A 289 -12.42 11.37 16.69
CA SER A 289 -13.38 12.38 17.13
C SER A 289 -13.53 13.56 16.15
N GLY A 290 -12.86 13.54 15.01
CA GLY A 290 -12.91 14.60 13.97
C GLY A 290 -11.96 15.77 14.23
N GLY A 291 -11.12 15.70 15.28
CA GLY A 291 -10.06 16.68 15.52
C GLY A 291 -8.76 16.30 14.82
N HIS A 292 -7.85 17.27 14.64
CA HIS A 292 -6.52 17.02 14.08
C HIS A 292 -5.48 17.02 15.18
N ARG A 293 -4.65 15.96 15.26
CA ARG A 293 -3.53 15.89 16.18
C ARG A 293 -2.28 16.48 15.54
N PRO A 294 -1.73 17.59 16.08
CA PRO A 294 -0.49 18.19 15.57
C PRO A 294 0.70 17.21 15.62
N VAL A 295 1.61 17.30 14.65
CA VAL A 295 2.79 16.43 14.59
C VAL A 295 3.76 16.63 15.75
N ASP A 296 3.77 17.80 16.38
CA ASP A 296 4.60 18.15 17.55
C ASP A 296 3.95 17.82 18.92
N SER A 297 2.77 17.19 18.92
CA SER A 297 2.17 16.61 20.12
C SER A 297 3.01 15.47 20.68
N ALA A 298 2.74 15.01 21.91
CA ALA A 298 3.37 13.81 22.45
C ALA A 298 3.21 12.61 21.50
N PHE A 299 4.14 11.63 21.60
CA PHE A 299 4.16 10.48 20.69
C PHE A 299 2.80 9.80 20.55
N SER A 300 2.44 9.54 19.33
CA SER A 300 1.35 8.63 18.97
C SER A 300 1.64 7.92 17.65
N GLY A 301 1.03 6.77 17.48
CA GLY A 301 1.19 5.94 16.29
C GLY A 301 -0.05 5.11 16.01
N PHE A 302 -0.13 4.66 14.78
CA PHE A 302 -1.24 3.89 14.24
C PHE A 302 -0.72 2.62 13.56
N VAL A 303 -1.31 1.46 13.90
CA VAL A 303 -0.94 0.15 13.38
C VAL A 303 -1.68 -0.09 12.07
N PHE A 304 -0.98 -0.09 10.94
CA PHE A 304 -1.61 -0.33 9.65
C PHE A 304 -1.40 -1.76 9.14
N LYS A 305 -0.41 -2.48 9.70
CA LYS A 305 -0.10 -3.86 9.31
C LYS A 305 0.44 -4.65 10.49
N VAL A 306 0.13 -5.93 10.50
CA VAL A 306 0.72 -6.93 11.41
C VAL A 306 1.21 -8.10 10.56
N GLN A 307 2.41 -8.59 10.86
CA GLN A 307 3.01 -9.70 10.13
C GLN A 307 3.81 -10.60 11.08
N SER A 308 3.71 -11.91 10.87
CA SER A 308 4.44 -12.91 11.65
C SER A 308 5.24 -13.83 10.74
N GLY A 309 6.25 -14.51 11.31
CA GLY A 309 7.02 -15.51 10.58
C GLY A 309 8.01 -14.94 9.56
N MET A 310 8.39 -13.66 9.66
CA MET A 310 9.38 -13.05 8.76
C MET A 310 10.78 -13.69 8.91
N ASN A 311 11.07 -14.33 10.03
CA ASN A 311 12.30 -15.08 10.24
C ASN A 311 11.96 -16.56 10.54
N ALA A 312 12.44 -17.48 9.70
CA ALA A 312 12.20 -18.92 9.85
C ALA A 312 12.72 -19.51 11.17
N SER A 313 13.72 -18.86 11.79
CA SER A 313 14.30 -19.27 13.08
C SER A 313 13.60 -18.68 14.30
N HIS A 314 12.84 -17.61 14.14
CA HIS A 314 12.15 -16.91 15.22
C HIS A 314 10.66 -16.73 14.86
N ARG A 315 9.77 -17.02 15.82
CA ARG A 315 8.33 -16.80 15.66
C ARG A 315 7.98 -15.36 15.98
N ASP A 316 8.54 -14.44 15.20
CA ASP A 316 8.35 -13.02 15.42
C ASP A 316 6.96 -12.56 14.99
N HIS A 317 6.37 -11.71 15.80
CA HIS A 317 5.16 -10.96 15.49
C HIS A 317 5.54 -9.48 15.44
N VAL A 318 5.37 -8.86 14.30
CA VAL A 318 5.77 -7.47 14.06
C VAL A 318 4.53 -6.64 13.73
N ALA A 319 4.25 -5.64 14.55
CA ALA A 319 3.26 -4.61 14.25
C ALA A 319 3.96 -3.43 13.57
N PHE A 320 3.50 -3.05 12.37
CA PHE A 320 4.00 -1.91 11.62
C PHE A 320 3.21 -0.68 12.02
N VAL A 321 3.90 0.26 12.63
CA VAL A 321 3.32 1.47 13.19
C VAL A 321 3.78 2.67 12.39
N ARG A 322 2.83 3.45 11.87
CA ARG A 322 3.08 4.80 11.38
C ARG A 322 3.20 5.74 12.58
N VAL A 323 4.31 6.44 12.71
CA VAL A 323 4.46 7.53 13.70
C VAL A 323 3.65 8.72 13.21
N CYS A 324 2.67 9.16 14.02
CA CYS A 324 1.74 10.24 13.66
C CYS A 324 2.10 11.56 14.35
N SER A 325 2.60 11.53 15.58
CA SER A 325 3.04 12.72 16.32
C SER A 325 4.18 12.38 17.28
N GLY A 326 4.97 13.38 17.63
CA GLY A 326 6.07 13.28 18.59
C GLY A 326 7.20 12.36 18.14
N GLN A 327 8.22 12.24 18.98
CA GLN A 327 9.35 11.35 18.74
C GLN A 327 9.09 9.98 19.37
N PHE A 328 9.21 8.92 18.58
CA PHE A 328 9.36 7.56 19.09
C PHE A 328 10.78 7.34 19.61
N ARG A 329 10.92 6.70 20.76
CA ARG A 329 12.20 6.26 21.33
C ARG A 329 12.12 4.81 21.77
N ARG A 330 13.10 4.02 21.41
CA ARG A 330 13.16 2.61 21.80
C ARG A 330 13.11 2.46 23.33
N GLY A 331 12.25 1.58 23.80
CA GLY A 331 12.08 1.30 25.22
C GLY A 331 11.11 2.24 25.93
N MET A 332 10.56 3.25 25.24
CA MET A 332 9.50 4.08 25.83
C MET A 332 8.27 3.24 26.20
N ILE A 333 7.51 3.72 27.17
CA ILE A 333 6.25 3.09 27.55
C ILE A 333 5.14 3.80 26.79
N VAL A 334 4.38 3.02 26.04
CA VAL A 334 3.20 3.49 25.31
C VAL A 334 1.95 2.77 25.77
N THR A 335 0.81 3.39 25.63
CA THR A 335 -0.50 2.85 26.00
C THR A 335 -1.23 2.42 24.73
N HIS A 336 -1.76 1.21 24.71
CA HIS A 336 -2.68 0.74 23.69
C HIS A 336 -4.05 1.36 23.93
N ALA A 337 -4.55 2.16 22.98
CA ALA A 337 -5.73 2.99 23.17
C ALA A 337 -6.97 2.15 23.51
N ALA A 338 -7.28 1.13 22.76
CA ALA A 338 -8.48 0.31 22.93
C ALA A 338 -8.54 -0.44 24.27
N SER A 339 -7.39 -0.88 24.83
CA SER A 339 -7.38 -1.63 26.10
C SER A 339 -6.97 -0.81 27.32
N GLY A 340 -6.42 0.38 27.12
CA GLY A 340 -5.84 1.23 28.18
C GLY A 340 -4.58 0.63 28.83
N ARG A 341 -3.98 -0.44 28.28
CA ARG A 341 -2.84 -1.15 28.87
C ARG A 341 -1.52 -0.58 28.38
N PRO A 342 -0.61 -0.20 29.29
CA PRO A 342 0.73 0.22 28.91
C PRO A 342 1.63 -0.98 28.60
N PHE A 343 2.59 -0.77 27.66
CA PHE A 343 3.65 -1.73 27.35
C PHE A 343 4.93 -1.00 26.91
N ALA A 344 6.08 -1.67 27.00
CA ALA A 344 7.36 -1.09 26.62
C ALA A 344 7.78 -1.51 25.22
N THR A 345 8.26 -0.55 24.40
CA THR A 345 8.66 -0.74 23.00
C THR A 345 10.14 -1.15 22.87
N LYS A 346 10.56 -2.20 23.61
CA LYS A 346 11.97 -2.62 23.70
C LYS A 346 12.58 -3.08 22.38
N TYR A 347 11.78 -3.69 21.51
CA TYR A 347 12.24 -4.32 20.28
C TYR A 347 11.63 -3.58 19.08
N ALA A 348 12.11 -2.37 18.85
CA ALA A 348 11.73 -1.58 17.70
C ALA A 348 12.77 -1.72 16.59
N GLN A 349 12.31 -1.78 15.33
CA GLN A 349 13.15 -1.99 14.17
C GLN A 349 12.73 -1.06 13.03
N HIS A 350 13.73 -0.49 12.33
CA HIS A 350 13.56 0.01 10.98
C HIS A 350 13.50 -1.18 10.01
N LEU A 351 12.76 -1.02 8.95
CA LEU A 351 12.50 -2.08 8.00
C LEU A 351 13.12 -1.68 6.65
N PHE A 352 14.02 -2.51 6.16
CA PHE A 352 14.56 -2.43 4.81
C PHE A 352 14.25 -3.75 4.09
N GLY A 353 13.02 -3.85 3.57
CA GLY A 353 12.54 -5.10 3.01
C GLY A 353 12.60 -6.24 4.03
N ARG A 354 13.55 -7.15 3.85
CA ARG A 354 13.79 -8.30 4.74
C ARG A 354 14.80 -8.01 5.85
N GLU A 355 15.67 -7.03 5.64
CA GLU A 355 16.70 -6.64 6.61
C GLU A 355 16.08 -5.77 7.71
N ARG A 356 16.58 -5.90 8.90
CA ARG A 356 16.06 -5.25 10.09
C ARG A 356 17.19 -4.58 10.83
N GLU A 357 17.07 -3.29 11.02
CA GLU A 357 17.96 -2.52 11.85
C GLU A 357 17.22 -2.07 13.12
N VAL A 358 17.95 -1.93 14.21
CA VAL A 358 17.37 -1.43 15.46
C VAL A 358 16.93 0.01 15.26
N ALA A 359 15.66 0.31 15.53
CA ALA A 359 15.13 1.67 15.54
C ALA A 359 15.27 2.26 16.94
N ASP A 360 16.32 3.06 17.17
CA ASP A 360 16.51 3.77 18.43
C ASP A 360 15.55 4.95 18.56
N GLU A 361 15.27 5.63 17.46
CA GLU A 361 14.33 6.74 17.35
C GLU A 361 13.58 6.73 16.02
N ALA A 362 12.42 7.37 15.98
CA ALA A 362 11.66 7.62 14.77
C ALA A 362 10.76 8.87 14.96
N TRP A 363 10.38 9.48 13.86
CA TRP A 363 9.71 10.76 13.81
C TRP A 363 8.39 10.71 13.05
N PRO A 364 7.51 11.72 13.17
CA PRO A 364 6.28 11.75 12.39
C PRO A 364 6.57 11.54 10.90
N GLY A 365 5.91 10.57 10.29
CA GLY A 365 6.20 10.13 8.94
C GLY A 365 6.87 8.77 8.87
N ASP A 366 7.69 8.41 9.84
CA ASP A 366 8.39 7.13 9.84
C ASP A 366 7.47 5.93 10.09
N ILE A 367 7.92 4.78 9.62
CA ILE A 367 7.30 3.48 9.89
C ILE A 367 8.25 2.66 10.77
N VAL A 368 7.73 2.21 11.90
CA VAL A 368 8.49 1.40 12.88
C VAL A 368 7.84 0.04 13.02
N GLY A 369 8.65 -1.02 12.98
CA GLY A 369 8.23 -2.38 13.31
C GLY A 369 8.38 -2.65 14.81
N LEU A 370 7.30 -2.87 15.53
CA LEU A 370 7.32 -3.28 16.94
C LEU A 370 7.26 -4.81 17.01
N VAL A 371 8.40 -5.42 17.39
CA VAL A 371 8.52 -6.88 17.50
C VAL A 371 7.94 -7.35 18.84
N ASN A 372 7.26 -8.49 18.81
CA ASN A 372 6.59 -9.12 19.97
C ASN A 372 5.43 -8.30 20.56
N ALA A 373 4.90 -7.33 19.83
CA ALA A 373 3.72 -6.57 20.22
C ALA A 373 2.42 -7.36 19.91
N SER A 374 2.30 -8.58 20.42
CA SER A 374 1.26 -9.56 20.08
C SER A 374 -0.16 -9.15 20.47
N ALA A 375 -0.33 -8.11 21.27
CA ALA A 375 -1.63 -7.55 21.61
C ALA A 375 -2.16 -6.56 20.57
N LEU A 376 -1.27 -6.03 19.71
CA LEU A 376 -1.64 -5.05 18.70
C LEU A 376 -2.26 -5.72 17.47
N ARG A 377 -3.31 -5.11 16.95
CA ARG A 377 -4.01 -5.47 15.72
C ARG A 377 -3.95 -4.34 14.70
N VAL A 378 -4.25 -4.68 13.47
CA VAL A 378 -4.44 -3.68 12.40
C VAL A 378 -5.57 -2.74 12.80
N GLY A 379 -5.32 -1.42 12.69
CA GLY A 379 -6.24 -0.36 13.11
C GLY A 379 -6.01 0.18 14.54
N ASP A 380 -5.20 -0.50 15.35
CA ASP A 380 -4.96 -0.04 16.73
C ASP A 380 -4.14 1.25 16.78
N SER A 381 -4.48 2.09 17.75
CA SER A 381 -3.76 3.31 18.09
C SER A 381 -2.94 3.13 19.37
N ILE A 382 -1.75 3.71 19.39
CA ILE A 382 -0.88 3.76 20.57
C ILE A 382 -0.42 5.18 20.85
N PHE A 383 -0.25 5.53 22.11
CA PHE A 383 0.17 6.87 22.53
C PHE A 383 1.01 6.84 23.82
N GLU A 384 1.80 7.90 24.06
CA GLU A 384 2.64 8.02 25.26
C GLU A 384 1.90 8.69 26.42
N ILE A 385 1.39 9.90 26.23
CA ILE A 385 0.85 10.74 27.30
C ILE A 385 -0.64 10.99 27.09
N GLU A 386 -0.99 11.63 25.99
CA GLU A 386 -2.36 12.07 25.69
C GLU A 386 -3.12 11.02 24.90
N PRO A 387 -4.26 10.53 25.38
CA PRO A 387 -5.07 9.57 24.66
C PRO A 387 -5.45 10.07 23.26
N VAL A 388 -5.29 9.21 22.28
CA VAL A 388 -5.74 9.42 20.91
C VAL A 388 -6.11 8.09 20.27
N GLU A 389 -7.20 8.11 19.51
CA GLU A 389 -7.59 7.04 18.59
C GLU A 389 -7.67 7.62 17.18
N TYR A 390 -7.10 6.90 16.22
CA TYR A 390 -7.20 7.25 14.81
C TYR A 390 -8.42 6.57 14.19
N PRO A 391 -8.96 7.11 13.07
CA PRO A 391 -10.13 6.53 12.43
C PRO A 391 -9.92 5.04 12.13
N PRO A 392 -10.94 4.19 12.36
CA PRO A 392 -10.84 2.78 12.09
C PRO A 392 -10.61 2.55 10.59
N LEU A 393 -9.91 1.47 10.29
CA LEU A 393 -9.78 1.04 8.90
C LEU A 393 -11.11 0.46 8.42
N PRO A 394 -11.51 0.72 7.17
CA PRO A 394 -12.74 0.16 6.63
C PRO A 394 -12.66 -1.37 6.60
N MET A 395 -13.78 -1.97 6.89
CA MET A 395 -13.95 -3.41 6.85
C MET A 395 -14.39 -3.82 5.45
N PHE A 396 -13.60 -4.67 4.80
CA PHE A 396 -13.96 -5.21 3.49
C PHE A 396 -14.92 -6.38 3.62
N ALA A 397 -15.93 -6.39 2.76
CA ALA A 397 -16.84 -7.52 2.63
C ALA A 397 -16.11 -8.70 2.00
N PRO A 398 -16.09 -9.88 2.64
CA PRO A 398 -15.64 -11.07 1.95
C PRO A 398 -16.65 -11.47 0.87
N GLU A 399 -16.14 -11.89 -0.29
CA GLU A 399 -16.94 -12.32 -1.44
C GLU A 399 -16.83 -13.84 -1.68
N HIS A 400 -15.83 -14.47 -1.04
CA HIS A 400 -15.57 -15.91 -1.14
C HIS A 400 -15.52 -16.54 0.25
N PHE A 401 -16.14 -17.71 0.39
CA PHE A 401 -16.27 -18.37 1.69
C PHE A 401 -15.92 -19.85 1.59
N ARG A 402 -15.08 -20.34 2.51
CA ARG A 402 -14.73 -21.76 2.61
C ARG A 402 -14.74 -22.24 4.06
N VAL A 403 -15.31 -23.39 4.30
CA VAL A 403 -15.12 -24.10 5.58
C VAL A 403 -13.70 -24.67 5.57
N VAL A 404 -12.99 -24.54 6.68
CA VAL A 404 -11.64 -25.09 6.82
C VAL A 404 -11.58 -26.09 7.97
N ARG A 405 -10.84 -27.18 7.75
CA ARG A 405 -10.57 -28.20 8.76
C ARG A 405 -9.11 -28.65 8.72
N SER A 406 -8.56 -29.07 9.85
CA SER A 406 -7.25 -29.71 9.86
C SER A 406 -7.29 -31.00 9.04
N ALA A 407 -6.30 -31.20 8.17
CA ALA A 407 -6.15 -32.47 7.44
C ALA A 407 -5.70 -33.62 8.36
N ASP A 408 -5.05 -33.29 9.49
CA ASP A 408 -4.52 -34.21 10.49
C ASP A 408 -5.05 -33.81 11.89
N SER A 409 -5.83 -34.66 12.51
CA SER A 409 -6.42 -34.43 13.84
C SER A 409 -5.38 -34.28 14.95
N SER A 410 -4.19 -34.86 14.78
CA SER A 410 -3.09 -34.72 15.75
C SER A 410 -2.50 -33.32 15.79
N LYS A 411 -2.72 -32.51 14.75
CA LYS A 411 -2.20 -31.14 14.57
C LYS A 411 -3.22 -30.05 14.90
N HIS A 412 -4.28 -30.38 15.61
CA HIS A 412 -5.36 -29.42 15.90
C HIS A 412 -4.89 -28.16 16.63
N LYS A 413 -3.91 -28.29 17.53
CA LYS A 413 -3.33 -27.12 18.23
C LYS A 413 -2.59 -26.18 17.29
N GLN A 414 -1.80 -26.73 16.36
CA GLN A 414 -1.10 -25.96 15.31
C GLN A 414 -2.10 -25.34 14.34
N PHE A 415 -3.12 -26.08 13.92
CA PHE A 415 -4.21 -25.60 13.09
C PHE A 415 -4.89 -24.37 13.71
N ARG A 416 -5.41 -24.49 14.94
CA ARG A 416 -6.08 -23.37 15.61
C ARG A 416 -5.17 -22.15 15.71
N ARG A 417 -3.92 -22.35 16.14
CA ARG A 417 -2.95 -21.28 16.24
C ARG A 417 -2.69 -20.60 14.89
N GLY A 418 -2.53 -21.37 13.81
CA GLY A 418 -2.27 -20.83 12.47
C GLY A 418 -3.46 -20.02 11.96
N ILE A 419 -4.67 -20.53 12.09
CA ILE A 419 -5.89 -19.83 11.69
C ILE A 419 -6.07 -18.53 12.48
N ASP A 420 -5.92 -18.57 13.80
CA ASP A 420 -6.04 -17.37 14.64
C ASP A 420 -4.95 -16.31 14.29
N GLN A 421 -3.75 -16.75 13.95
CA GLN A 421 -2.66 -15.87 13.57
C GLN A 421 -2.89 -15.23 12.20
N LEU A 422 -3.34 -15.98 11.19
CA LEU A 422 -3.64 -15.45 9.86
C LEU A 422 -4.81 -14.45 9.87
N ASP A 423 -5.81 -14.68 10.74
CA ASP A 423 -6.88 -13.72 11.03
C ASP A 423 -6.33 -12.43 11.66
N HIS A 424 -5.46 -12.57 12.64
CA HIS A 424 -4.84 -11.43 13.34
C HIS A 424 -3.99 -10.56 12.41
N GLU A 425 -3.30 -11.16 11.46
CA GLU A 425 -2.54 -10.48 10.42
C GLU A 425 -3.45 -9.86 9.33
N GLY A 426 -4.72 -10.25 9.29
CA GLY A 426 -5.68 -9.82 8.27
C GLY A 426 -5.44 -10.43 6.89
N VAL A 427 -4.74 -11.56 6.82
CA VAL A 427 -4.56 -12.34 5.57
C VAL A 427 -5.88 -12.93 5.12
N ILE A 428 -6.72 -13.30 6.07
CA ILE A 428 -8.04 -13.90 5.86
C ILE A 428 -8.97 -13.50 7.01
N GLN A 429 -10.27 -13.44 6.79
CA GLN A 429 -11.25 -13.21 7.84
C GLN A 429 -11.74 -14.55 8.39
N VAL A 430 -11.62 -14.77 9.71
CA VAL A 430 -12.11 -15.99 10.35
C VAL A 430 -13.48 -15.76 10.94
N LEU A 431 -14.45 -16.48 10.42
CA LEU A 431 -15.86 -16.38 10.77
C LEU A 431 -16.28 -17.65 11.53
N ARG A 432 -16.97 -17.49 12.64
CA ARG A 432 -17.39 -18.58 13.51
C ARG A 432 -18.90 -18.58 13.71
N SER A 433 -19.47 -19.76 13.87
CA SER A 433 -20.84 -19.93 14.33
C SER A 433 -20.91 -21.04 15.37
N GLU A 434 -21.87 -20.95 16.29
CA GLU A 434 -22.14 -22.00 17.28
C GLU A 434 -22.51 -23.33 16.62
N LEU A 435 -23.13 -23.29 15.44
CA LEU A 435 -23.56 -24.48 14.69
C LEU A 435 -22.38 -25.28 14.13
N ARG A 436 -21.28 -24.64 13.76
CA ARG A 436 -20.11 -25.30 13.16
C ARG A 436 -19.02 -25.64 14.16
N GLY A 437 -19.02 -24.96 15.30
CA GLY A 437 -18.00 -25.09 16.35
C GLY A 437 -16.60 -24.63 15.91
N ASP A 438 -15.65 -24.63 16.85
CA ASP A 438 -14.26 -24.14 16.64
C ASP A 438 -13.41 -25.03 15.73
N GLN A 439 -13.86 -26.25 15.40
CA GLN A 439 -13.09 -27.20 14.58
C GLN A 439 -13.30 -27.01 13.07
N ALA A 440 -14.31 -26.24 12.69
CA ALA A 440 -14.66 -25.99 11.30
C ALA A 440 -15.05 -24.51 11.07
N PRO A 441 -14.15 -23.55 11.36
CA PRO A 441 -14.44 -22.15 11.08
C PRO A 441 -14.62 -21.92 9.58
N VAL A 442 -15.33 -20.86 9.24
CA VAL A 442 -15.44 -20.38 7.86
C VAL A 442 -14.37 -19.32 7.62
N LEU A 443 -13.64 -19.43 6.54
CA LEU A 443 -12.74 -18.40 6.06
C LEU A 443 -13.48 -17.54 5.03
N GLY A 444 -13.45 -16.22 5.25
CA GLY A 444 -13.94 -15.23 4.33
C GLY A 444 -12.78 -14.51 3.65
N ALA A 445 -12.82 -14.39 2.33
CA ALA A 445 -11.80 -13.75 1.50
C ALA A 445 -12.42 -12.73 0.54
N VAL A 446 -11.69 -11.67 0.23
CA VAL A 446 -12.03 -10.73 -0.85
C VAL A 446 -11.78 -11.38 -2.21
N GLY A 447 -10.72 -12.19 -2.32
CA GLY A 447 -10.39 -12.91 -3.55
C GLY A 447 -9.85 -14.34 -3.29
N PRO A 448 -9.94 -15.23 -4.31
CA PRO A 448 -9.62 -16.65 -4.15
C PRO A 448 -8.14 -16.95 -3.85
N MET A 449 -7.20 -16.09 -4.26
CA MET A 449 -5.77 -16.29 -3.99
C MET A 449 -5.44 -16.21 -2.49
N GLN A 450 -6.25 -15.51 -1.68
CA GLN A 450 -6.04 -15.46 -0.24
C GLN A 450 -6.12 -16.87 0.39
N PHE A 451 -6.99 -17.75 -0.12
CA PHE A 451 -7.05 -19.14 0.35
C PHE A 451 -5.79 -19.93 0.01
N GLU A 452 -5.19 -19.70 -1.15
CA GLU A 452 -3.94 -20.35 -1.54
C GLU A 452 -2.79 -19.92 -0.63
N VAL A 453 -2.73 -18.61 -0.28
CA VAL A 453 -1.78 -18.08 0.72
C VAL A 453 -1.99 -18.76 2.07
N VAL A 454 -3.25 -18.91 2.50
CA VAL A 454 -3.58 -19.59 3.76
C VAL A 454 -3.13 -21.06 3.72
N GLU A 455 -3.41 -21.81 2.65
CA GLU A 455 -3.04 -23.22 2.49
C GLU A 455 -1.51 -23.40 2.53
N GLU A 456 -0.77 -22.54 1.82
CA GLU A 456 0.68 -22.57 1.80
C GLU A 456 1.28 -22.25 3.17
N ARG A 457 0.83 -21.16 3.80
CA ARG A 457 1.32 -20.76 5.13
C ARG A 457 0.94 -21.76 6.21
N MET A 458 -0.27 -22.33 6.18
CA MET A 458 -0.67 -23.38 7.13
C MET A 458 0.22 -24.60 7.02
N THR A 459 0.65 -24.95 5.81
CA THR A 459 1.54 -26.09 5.56
C THR A 459 2.98 -25.80 5.98
N HIS A 460 3.54 -24.65 5.54
CA HIS A 460 4.97 -24.34 5.70
C HIS A 460 5.31 -23.69 7.04
N ASP A 461 4.51 -22.69 7.50
CA ASP A 461 4.83 -21.93 8.71
C ASP A 461 4.33 -22.65 9.97
N PHE A 462 3.15 -23.29 9.89
CA PHE A 462 2.51 -23.94 11.04
C PHE A 462 2.61 -25.47 11.03
N GLY A 463 3.03 -26.08 9.92
CA GLY A 463 3.15 -27.52 9.77
C GLY A 463 1.79 -28.26 9.89
N ALA A 464 0.68 -27.57 9.58
CA ALA A 464 -0.69 -28.05 9.74
C ALA A 464 -1.44 -27.92 8.41
N ALA A 465 -1.30 -28.90 7.53
CA ALA A 465 -2.06 -28.94 6.28
C ALA A 465 -3.57 -28.88 6.55
N ILE A 466 -4.31 -28.18 5.68
CA ILE A 466 -5.75 -27.97 5.80
C ILE A 466 -6.52 -28.60 4.63
N ARG A 467 -7.81 -28.81 4.86
CA ARG A 467 -8.80 -29.14 3.81
C ARG A 467 -9.82 -28.02 3.80
N THR A 468 -10.15 -27.55 2.61
CA THR A 468 -11.13 -26.47 2.41
C THR A 468 -12.32 -26.98 1.58
N GLU A 469 -13.51 -26.47 1.88
CA GLU A 469 -14.75 -26.76 1.17
C GLU A 469 -15.47 -25.44 0.89
N ALA A 470 -15.75 -25.15 -0.37
CA ALA A 470 -16.40 -23.90 -0.78
C ALA A 470 -17.85 -23.84 -0.28
N LEU A 471 -18.27 -22.68 0.18
CA LEU A 471 -19.65 -22.37 0.51
C LEU A 471 -20.32 -21.57 -0.61
N PRO A 472 -21.65 -21.67 -0.79
CA PRO A 472 -22.35 -21.06 -1.90
C PRO A 472 -22.67 -19.57 -1.67
N TYR A 473 -21.97 -18.90 -0.75
CA TYR A 473 -22.18 -17.47 -0.45
C TYR A 473 -21.26 -16.61 -1.28
N GLN A 474 -21.77 -15.43 -1.68
CA GLN A 474 -21.05 -14.44 -2.48
C GLN A 474 -21.09 -13.02 -1.90
N LEU A 475 -21.93 -12.81 -0.89
CA LEU A 475 -22.20 -11.50 -0.31
C LEU A 475 -22.23 -11.59 1.21
N ALA A 476 -21.67 -10.58 1.86
CA ALA A 476 -21.79 -10.40 3.32
C ALA A 476 -22.39 -9.01 3.61
N ARG A 477 -23.19 -8.93 4.67
CA ARG A 477 -23.71 -7.69 5.23
C ARG A 477 -23.48 -7.67 6.73
N ARG A 478 -23.07 -6.53 7.26
CA ARG A 478 -23.02 -6.35 8.70
C ARG A 478 -24.45 -6.34 9.25
N THR A 479 -24.65 -7.00 10.39
CA THR A 479 -25.96 -7.09 11.02
C THR A 479 -25.84 -6.95 12.54
N ASP A 480 -26.94 -6.66 13.20
CA ASP A 480 -27.04 -6.64 14.66
C ASP A 480 -27.57 -7.96 15.22
N ARG A 481 -27.60 -8.07 16.56
CA ARG A 481 -28.03 -9.27 17.23
C ARG A 481 -29.53 -9.58 17.04
N ALA A 482 -30.35 -8.53 17.01
CA ALA A 482 -31.81 -8.69 16.83
C ALA A 482 -32.13 -9.20 15.43
N SER A 483 -31.51 -8.60 14.41
CA SER A 483 -31.63 -9.05 13.03
C SER A 483 -31.06 -10.44 12.81
N ALA A 484 -29.95 -10.78 13.48
CA ALA A 484 -29.32 -12.10 13.41
C ALA A 484 -30.23 -13.21 13.94
N GLU A 485 -31.02 -12.95 15.00
CA GLU A 485 -32.02 -13.90 15.52
C GLU A 485 -33.13 -14.20 14.49
N ILE A 486 -33.61 -13.16 13.80
CA ILE A 486 -34.63 -13.32 12.74
C ILE A 486 -34.04 -14.10 11.56
N LEU A 487 -32.84 -13.71 11.09
CA LEU A 487 -32.16 -14.35 9.97
C LEU A 487 -31.77 -15.80 10.26
N GLY A 488 -31.53 -16.15 11.53
CA GLY A 488 -31.21 -17.52 11.97
C GLY A 488 -32.32 -18.55 11.69
N HIS A 489 -33.56 -18.10 11.44
CA HIS A 489 -34.67 -18.96 11.02
C HIS A 489 -34.71 -19.21 9.50
N ASP A 490 -33.97 -18.45 8.71
CA ASP A 490 -33.86 -18.62 7.25
C ASP A 490 -32.71 -19.56 6.88
N ARG A 491 -33.05 -20.76 6.38
CA ARG A 491 -32.05 -21.77 5.99
C ARG A 491 -31.15 -21.36 4.82
N GLN A 492 -31.44 -20.25 4.14
CA GLN A 492 -30.68 -19.76 2.98
C GLN A 492 -29.74 -18.60 3.34
N VAL A 493 -29.77 -18.17 4.61
CA VAL A 493 -28.90 -17.14 5.16
C VAL A 493 -28.13 -17.75 6.33
N GLU A 494 -26.84 -17.53 6.38
CA GLU A 494 -26.03 -17.94 7.53
C GLU A 494 -25.46 -16.70 8.21
N VAL A 495 -25.64 -16.58 9.51
CA VAL A 495 -25.04 -15.50 10.30
C VAL A 495 -23.82 -16.03 11.00
N LEU A 496 -22.68 -15.40 10.76
CA LEU A 496 -21.38 -15.75 11.32
C LEU A 496 -20.80 -14.58 12.08
N MET A 497 -19.99 -14.86 13.08
CA MET A 497 -19.32 -13.85 13.92
C MET A 497 -17.83 -13.81 13.61
N ARG A 498 -17.31 -12.62 13.38
CA ARG A 498 -15.86 -12.35 13.26
C ARG A 498 -15.20 -12.39 14.64
N SER A 499 -13.86 -12.41 14.63
CA SER A 499 -13.04 -12.40 15.86
C SER A 499 -13.19 -11.11 16.69
N ASP A 500 -13.62 -10.00 16.10
CA ASP A 500 -13.91 -8.73 16.77
C ASP A 500 -15.33 -8.62 17.32
N GLY A 501 -16.16 -9.66 17.15
CA GLY A 501 -17.55 -9.70 17.59
C GLY A 501 -18.57 -9.17 16.57
N THR A 502 -18.12 -8.68 15.41
CA THR A 502 -19.01 -8.22 14.33
C THR A 502 -19.79 -9.41 13.74
N LEU A 503 -21.10 -9.24 13.60
CA LEU A 503 -21.98 -10.23 12.97
C LEU A 503 -22.12 -9.95 11.48
N LEU A 504 -21.95 -10.99 10.67
CA LEU A 504 -22.10 -10.95 9.22
C LEU A 504 -23.20 -11.91 8.77
N ALA A 505 -24.18 -11.39 8.06
CA ALA A 505 -25.19 -12.18 7.35
C ALA A 505 -24.69 -12.50 5.93
N LEU A 506 -24.64 -13.78 5.58
CA LEU A 506 -24.11 -14.27 4.31
C LEU A 506 -25.25 -14.65 3.37
N PHE A 507 -25.17 -14.17 2.13
CA PHE A 507 -26.17 -14.40 1.08
C PHE A 507 -25.55 -15.08 -0.14
N SER A 508 -26.27 -16.00 -0.74
CA SER A 508 -25.80 -16.73 -1.93
C SER A 508 -25.87 -15.91 -3.22
N THR A 509 -26.77 -14.93 -3.31
CA THR A 509 -26.94 -14.08 -4.49
C THR A 509 -27.45 -12.68 -4.13
N PRO A 510 -27.19 -11.66 -4.99
CA PRO A 510 -27.79 -10.33 -4.83
C PRO A 510 -29.31 -10.33 -4.83
N TRP A 511 -29.91 -11.25 -5.58
CA TRP A 511 -31.36 -11.42 -5.62
C TRP A 511 -31.92 -11.83 -4.26
N ARG A 512 -31.24 -12.77 -3.60
CA ARG A 512 -31.64 -13.22 -2.27
C ARG A 512 -31.57 -12.10 -1.24
N LEU A 513 -30.49 -11.34 -1.24
CA LEU A 513 -30.35 -10.17 -0.38
C LEU A 513 -31.49 -9.17 -0.59
N ARG A 514 -31.77 -8.79 -1.85
CA ARG A 514 -32.89 -7.87 -2.15
C ARG A 514 -34.24 -8.37 -1.69
N ASN A 515 -34.53 -9.66 -1.83
CA ASN A 515 -35.77 -10.23 -1.34
C ASN A 515 -35.86 -10.21 0.18
N THR A 516 -34.77 -10.56 0.87
CA THR A 516 -34.72 -10.50 2.34
C THR A 516 -34.97 -9.09 2.85
N VAL A 517 -34.33 -8.07 2.25
CA VAL A 517 -34.53 -6.65 2.61
C VAL A 517 -35.98 -6.20 2.33
N ARG A 518 -36.58 -6.65 1.22
CA ARG A 518 -37.97 -6.32 0.89
C ARG A 518 -38.97 -6.98 1.84
N ASP A 519 -38.73 -8.25 2.18
CA ASP A 519 -39.68 -9.04 2.98
C ASP A 519 -39.51 -8.74 4.51
N HIS A 520 -38.36 -8.21 4.90
CA HIS A 520 -37.99 -7.83 6.26
C HIS A 520 -37.28 -6.47 6.30
N PRO A 521 -38.03 -5.35 6.07
CA PRO A 521 -37.45 -4.01 6.04
C PRO A 521 -36.92 -3.53 7.41
N GLU A 522 -37.28 -4.22 8.49
CA GLU A 522 -36.82 -3.96 9.86
C GLU A 522 -35.39 -4.46 10.14
N LEU A 523 -34.83 -5.30 9.26
CA LEU A 523 -33.50 -5.85 9.48
C LEU A 523 -32.41 -4.80 9.26
N MET A 524 -31.46 -4.76 10.18
CA MET A 524 -30.21 -4.01 10.00
C MET A 524 -29.27 -4.84 9.12
N LEU A 525 -29.09 -4.42 7.87
CA LEU A 525 -28.18 -5.03 6.89
C LEU A 525 -27.35 -3.93 6.24
N GLU A 526 -26.19 -3.63 6.83
CA GLU A 526 -25.29 -2.57 6.37
C GLU A 526 -24.30 -3.10 5.34
N ASP A 527 -24.02 -2.26 4.34
CA ASP A 527 -22.94 -2.51 3.40
C ASP A 527 -21.58 -2.43 4.09
N LEU A 528 -20.68 -3.28 3.65
CA LEU A 528 -19.25 -3.22 3.99
C LEU A 528 -18.51 -2.68 2.78
N ALA A 529 -17.29 -2.14 2.98
CA ALA A 529 -16.44 -1.78 1.87
C ALA A 529 -16.24 -3.00 0.95
N THR A 530 -16.38 -2.82 -0.36
CA THR A 530 -16.20 -3.92 -1.33
C THR A 530 -14.92 -3.72 -2.10
N GLY A 531 -14.19 -4.80 -2.37
CA GLY A 531 -13.03 -4.78 -3.26
C GLY A 531 -13.41 -4.49 -4.72
N SER A 532 -14.69 -4.59 -5.05
CA SER A 532 -15.20 -4.53 -6.42
C SER A 532 -15.90 -3.22 -6.81
N ASN A 533 -16.55 -2.51 -5.92
CA ASN A 533 -17.12 -1.17 -6.19
C ASN A 533 -17.65 -0.55 -4.90
N GLU A 534 -17.50 0.76 -4.79
CA GLU A 534 -18.05 1.65 -3.78
C GLU A 534 -17.52 1.39 -2.34
N VAL A 535 -16.50 2.14 -1.97
CA VAL A 535 -16.25 2.41 -0.56
C VAL A 535 -17.44 3.26 -0.09
N PRO A 536 -18.21 2.85 0.92
CA PRO A 536 -19.24 3.70 1.48
C PRO A 536 -18.63 5.03 1.88
N ALA A 537 -19.30 6.14 1.57
CA ALA A 537 -18.86 7.46 2.02
C ALA A 537 -18.58 7.38 3.52
N ALA A 538 -17.41 7.88 3.92
CA ALA A 538 -16.97 7.84 5.32
C ALA A 538 -18.06 8.40 6.24
N TYR A 539 -18.39 7.66 7.28
CA TYR A 539 -19.14 8.17 8.43
C TYR A 539 -18.23 9.06 9.26
#